data_5f311cbe34e13197ea652740f72d5cd0
#
_entry.id   5f311cbe34e13197ea652740f72d5cd0
#
_cell.length_a   1.000
_cell.length_b   1.000
_cell.length_c   1.000
_cell.angle_alpha   90.00
_cell.angle_beta   90.00
_cell.angle_gamma   90.00
#
_symmetry.space_group_name_H-M   'P 1'
#
loop_
_entity.id
_entity.type
_entity.pdbx_description
1 polymer ?
#
loop_
_entity_poly.entity_id
_entity_poly.type
_entity_poly.pdbx_seq_one_letter_code
_entity_poly.pdbx_strand_id
1 'polypeptide(L)'
;EYLRNTLEKDGTENTEQALLEIYERLRPGEPPTVENAKSLLYSRFFDPKRYDLASVGRYKANKKLHLKHRLFNQKLAEPIVNSETGEIVVDEGTVLDRRKLDEIMDVLETNANSEVFELEGSVIDEPVEIQSIKVYVPNDEEGRTTTVIGNALPDSEVKCITPADIVASMSYFFNLLNGIGYTDDIDHLGNRRLRSVGELLQNQFRIGLSRMERVVRERMSIQDTDSITPQQLLSLIHI
;
A
#
# COMPACT_ATOMS: atom_id res chain seq x y z
N GLU A 1 9.80 -6.05 -18.39
CA GLU A 1 10.22 -5.14 -19.48
C GLU A 1 9.80 -3.70 -19.18
N TYR A 2 8.51 -3.40 -18.96
CA TYR A 2 8.00 -2.03 -18.71
C TYR A 2 8.70 -1.33 -17.54
N LEU A 3 8.83 -2.00 -16.39
CA LEU A 3 9.50 -1.44 -15.22
C LEU A 3 10.98 -1.14 -15.50
N ARG A 4 11.68 -2.05 -16.17
CA ARG A 4 13.09 -1.84 -16.56
C ARG A 4 13.24 -0.61 -17.47
N ASN A 5 12.41 -0.51 -18.50
CA ASN A 5 12.45 0.63 -19.44
C ASN A 5 12.12 1.96 -18.73
N THR A 6 11.29 1.93 -17.67
CA THR A 6 11.00 3.11 -16.86
C THR A 6 12.21 3.50 -16.01
N LEU A 7 12.84 2.53 -15.34
CA LEU A 7 14.03 2.75 -14.51
C LEU A 7 15.25 3.20 -15.33
N GLU A 8 15.41 2.69 -16.56
CA GLU A 8 16.48 3.14 -17.45
C GLU A 8 16.37 4.62 -17.87
N LYS A 9 15.17 5.19 -17.81
CA LYS A 9 14.91 6.61 -18.09
C LYS A 9 14.87 7.48 -16.84
N ASP A 10 14.94 6.87 -15.66
CA ASP A 10 15.00 7.60 -14.41
C ASP A 10 16.35 8.32 -14.28
N GLY A 11 16.31 9.57 -13.83
CA GLY A 11 17.53 10.37 -13.60
C GLY A 11 18.25 10.03 -12.28
N THR A 12 17.65 9.15 -11.46
CA THR A 12 18.23 8.75 -10.17
C THR A 12 18.88 7.38 -10.25
N GLU A 13 20.06 7.22 -9.66
CA GLU A 13 20.85 5.99 -9.70
C GLU A 13 20.61 5.07 -8.50
N ASN A 14 20.12 5.63 -7.40
CA ASN A 14 19.91 4.89 -6.16
C ASN A 14 18.73 5.44 -5.35
N THR A 15 18.30 4.69 -4.34
CA THR A 15 17.16 5.02 -3.46
C THR A 15 17.33 6.36 -2.75
N GLU A 16 18.55 6.70 -2.32
CA GLU A 16 18.80 7.96 -1.62
C GLU A 16 18.59 9.17 -2.53
N GLN A 17 19.11 9.11 -3.77
CA GLN A 17 18.88 10.17 -4.75
C GLN A 17 17.40 10.31 -5.10
N ALA A 18 16.68 9.20 -5.26
CA ALA A 18 15.26 9.22 -5.51
C ALA A 18 14.47 9.87 -4.36
N LEU A 19 14.83 9.57 -3.10
CA LEU A 19 14.23 10.20 -1.93
C LEU A 19 14.48 11.71 -1.88
N LEU A 20 15.71 12.14 -2.17
CA LEU A 20 16.06 13.56 -2.21
C LEU A 20 15.29 14.31 -3.31
N GLU A 21 15.20 13.74 -4.51
CA GLU A 21 14.44 14.35 -5.62
C GLU A 21 12.95 14.45 -5.29
N ILE A 22 12.35 13.41 -4.71
CA ILE A 22 10.96 13.43 -4.28
C ILE A 22 10.75 14.52 -3.21
N TYR A 23 11.67 14.63 -2.25
CA TYR A 23 11.58 15.65 -1.20
C TYR A 23 11.65 17.06 -1.77
N GLU A 24 12.60 17.34 -2.67
CA GLU A 24 12.77 18.66 -3.30
C GLU A 24 11.52 19.08 -4.08
N ARG A 25 10.88 18.14 -4.78
CA ARG A 25 9.61 18.41 -5.49
C ARG A 25 8.44 18.65 -4.56
N LEU A 26 8.39 17.97 -3.41
CA LEU A 26 7.31 18.13 -2.43
C LEU A 26 7.51 19.35 -1.51
N ARG A 27 8.76 19.77 -1.29
CA ARG A 27 9.16 20.87 -0.41
C ARG A 27 10.19 21.76 -1.08
N PRO A 28 9.81 22.49 -2.14
CA PRO A 28 10.73 23.37 -2.86
C PRO A 28 11.25 24.45 -1.91
N GLY A 29 12.58 24.66 -1.93
CA GLY A 29 13.25 25.68 -1.11
C GLY A 29 13.73 25.21 0.27
N GLU A 30 13.41 24.00 0.70
CA GLU A 30 14.01 23.38 1.89
C GLU A 30 15.22 22.52 1.49
N PRO A 31 16.32 22.53 2.27
CA PRO A 31 17.47 21.67 1.96
C PRO A 31 17.06 20.19 2.08
N PRO A 32 17.25 19.39 1.02
CA PRO A 32 16.86 17.99 1.01
C PRO A 32 17.86 17.16 1.82
N THR A 33 17.37 16.37 2.77
CA THR A 33 18.13 15.33 3.47
C THR A 33 17.37 14.00 3.40
N VAL A 34 18.10 12.89 3.39
CA VAL A 34 17.50 11.55 3.31
C VAL A 34 16.54 11.31 4.50
N GLU A 35 16.93 11.74 5.70
CA GLU A 35 16.12 11.59 6.92
C GLU A 35 14.80 12.36 6.83
N ASN A 36 14.87 13.64 6.37
CA ASN A 36 13.67 14.45 6.19
C ASN A 36 12.76 13.86 5.09
N ALA A 37 13.34 13.35 4.01
CA ALA A 37 12.60 12.69 2.93
C ALA A 37 11.86 11.44 3.43
N LYS A 38 12.57 10.56 4.13
CA LYS A 38 11.97 9.36 4.75
C LYS A 38 10.85 9.73 5.72
N SER A 39 11.10 10.65 6.63
CA SER A 39 10.10 11.14 7.61
C SER A 39 8.87 11.75 6.94
N LEU A 40 9.05 12.53 5.88
CA LEU A 40 7.96 13.14 5.12
C LEU A 40 7.08 12.07 4.45
N LEU A 41 7.71 11.12 3.74
CA LEU A 41 6.99 10.05 3.04
C LEU A 41 6.30 9.10 4.02
N TYR A 42 6.99 8.71 5.09
CA TYR A 42 6.39 7.91 6.16
C TYR A 42 5.13 8.58 6.71
N SER A 43 5.23 9.84 7.08
CA SER A 43 4.10 10.58 7.65
C SER A 43 2.93 10.76 6.69
N ARG A 44 3.17 10.73 5.37
CA ARG A 44 2.12 10.90 4.36
C ARG A 44 1.35 9.62 4.04
N PHE A 45 2.03 8.47 4.05
CA PHE A 45 1.46 7.23 3.54
C PHE A 45 1.33 6.12 4.59
N PHE A 46 2.21 6.11 5.59
CA PHE A 46 2.34 4.98 6.51
C PHE A 46 2.01 5.33 7.97
N ASP A 47 1.83 6.61 8.30
CA ASP A 47 1.42 7.03 9.64
C ASP A 47 -0.10 6.93 9.80
N PRO A 48 -0.62 6.00 10.63
CA PRO A 48 -2.06 5.81 10.84
C PRO A 48 -2.74 7.02 11.48
N LYS A 49 -1.99 7.95 12.08
CA LYS A 49 -2.52 9.21 12.62
C LYS A 49 -2.84 10.24 11.54
N ARG A 50 -2.17 10.15 10.39
CA ARG A 50 -2.27 11.12 9.29
C ARG A 50 -2.95 10.58 8.06
N TYR A 51 -2.81 9.30 7.78
CA TYR A 51 -3.37 8.64 6.62
C TYR A 51 -4.31 7.51 7.05
N ASP A 52 -5.56 7.58 6.60
CA ASP A 52 -6.60 6.62 6.96
C ASP A 52 -7.43 6.28 5.72
N LEU A 53 -7.27 5.05 5.23
CA LEU A 53 -8.09 4.50 4.14
C LEU A 53 -9.54 4.23 4.59
N ALA A 54 -9.79 4.19 5.87
CA ALA A 54 -10.96 3.60 6.49
C ALA A 54 -11.15 2.11 6.11
N SER A 55 -12.06 1.42 6.79
CA SER A 55 -12.34 -0.01 6.52
C SER A 55 -12.81 -0.26 5.08
N VAL A 56 -13.59 0.66 4.52
CA VAL A 56 -14.07 0.56 3.13
C VAL A 56 -12.93 0.69 2.13
N GLY A 57 -11.98 1.61 2.34
CA GLY A 57 -10.82 1.77 1.47
C GLY A 57 -9.90 0.54 1.53
N ARG A 58 -9.64 0.01 2.72
CA ARG A 58 -8.88 -1.23 2.90
C ARG A 58 -9.56 -2.43 2.24
N TYR A 59 -10.86 -2.58 2.42
CA TYR A 59 -11.62 -3.62 1.75
C TYR A 59 -11.52 -3.53 0.22
N LYS A 60 -11.65 -2.33 -0.36
CA LYS A 60 -11.52 -2.14 -1.80
C LYS A 60 -10.11 -2.41 -2.31
N ALA A 61 -9.08 -1.96 -1.60
CA ALA A 61 -7.69 -2.25 -1.93
C ALA A 61 -7.43 -3.76 -1.93
N ASN A 62 -7.82 -4.46 -0.89
CA ASN A 62 -7.67 -5.91 -0.79
C ASN A 62 -8.45 -6.63 -1.91
N LYS A 63 -9.69 -6.24 -2.16
CA LYS A 63 -10.50 -6.81 -3.25
C LYS A 63 -9.86 -6.62 -4.63
N LYS A 64 -9.08 -5.57 -4.85
CA LYS A 64 -8.41 -5.30 -6.11
C LYS A 64 -7.05 -5.97 -6.22
N LEU A 65 -6.30 -6.02 -5.11
CA LEU A 65 -4.88 -6.38 -5.12
C LEU A 65 -4.61 -7.81 -4.67
N HIS A 66 -5.53 -8.45 -3.95
CA HIS A 66 -5.32 -9.81 -3.47
C HIS A 66 -5.27 -10.83 -4.62
N LEU A 67 -4.36 -11.81 -4.52
CA LEU A 67 -4.14 -12.83 -5.56
C LEU A 67 -5.42 -13.55 -6.00
N LYS A 68 -6.29 -13.91 -5.08
CA LYS A 68 -7.57 -14.57 -5.40
C LYS A 68 -8.36 -13.84 -6.50
N HIS A 69 -8.45 -12.51 -6.37
CA HIS A 69 -9.22 -11.72 -7.33
C HIS A 69 -8.47 -11.49 -8.64
N ARG A 70 -7.14 -11.52 -8.58
CA ARG A 70 -6.28 -11.31 -9.74
C ARG A 70 -6.08 -12.56 -10.58
N LEU A 71 -6.16 -13.73 -9.96
CA LEU A 71 -5.98 -15.03 -10.63
C LEU A 71 -7.28 -15.58 -11.25
N PHE A 72 -8.41 -14.93 -11.02
CA PHE A 72 -9.69 -15.38 -11.59
C PHE A 72 -9.64 -15.44 -13.12
N ASN A 73 -10.01 -16.58 -13.70
CA ASN A 73 -9.94 -16.90 -15.13
C ASN A 73 -8.53 -16.81 -15.75
N GLN A 74 -7.46 -16.83 -14.96
CA GLN A 74 -6.11 -16.88 -15.48
C GLN A 74 -5.62 -18.32 -15.60
N LYS A 75 -4.81 -18.59 -16.63
CA LYS A 75 -4.12 -19.86 -16.81
C LYS A 75 -2.75 -19.77 -16.16
N LEU A 76 -2.47 -20.67 -15.23
CA LEU A 76 -1.20 -20.70 -14.50
C LEU A 76 -0.03 -21.10 -15.40
N ALA A 77 1.08 -20.39 -15.30
CA ALA A 77 2.36 -20.70 -15.93
C ALA A 77 3.38 -21.30 -14.94
N GLU A 78 3.00 -21.40 -13.68
CA GLU A 78 3.74 -22.11 -12.62
C GLU A 78 2.75 -22.68 -11.60
N PRO A 79 3.14 -23.73 -10.86
CA PRO A 79 2.26 -24.32 -9.85
C PRO A 79 2.04 -23.39 -8.66
N ILE A 80 0.89 -23.51 -8.01
CA ILE A 80 0.65 -22.91 -6.70
C ILE A 80 1.19 -23.87 -5.65
N VAL A 81 2.15 -23.40 -4.87
CA VAL A 81 2.83 -24.18 -3.84
C VAL A 81 2.51 -23.57 -2.46
N ASN A 82 2.19 -24.42 -1.51
CA ASN A 82 2.12 -24.02 -0.11
C ASN A 82 3.56 -23.77 0.40
N SER A 83 3.88 -22.56 0.76
CA SER A 83 5.25 -22.16 1.16
C SER A 83 5.72 -22.83 2.47
N GLU A 84 4.80 -23.26 3.33
CA GLU A 84 5.16 -23.94 4.59
C GLU A 84 5.41 -25.43 4.39
N THR A 85 4.56 -26.09 3.60
CA THR A 85 4.64 -27.57 3.43
C THR A 85 5.44 -27.98 2.19
N GLY A 86 5.62 -27.07 1.23
CA GLY A 86 6.21 -27.35 -0.07
C GLY A 86 5.29 -28.18 -0.99
N GLU A 87 4.03 -28.39 -0.62
CA GLU A 87 3.09 -29.18 -1.38
C GLU A 87 2.51 -28.38 -2.55
N ILE A 88 2.43 -29.01 -3.73
CA ILE A 88 1.77 -28.42 -4.91
C ILE A 88 0.26 -28.55 -4.72
N VAL A 89 -0.41 -27.41 -4.60
CA VAL A 89 -1.87 -27.33 -4.43
C VAL A 89 -2.59 -27.28 -5.77
N VAL A 90 -2.00 -26.61 -6.76
CA VAL A 90 -2.53 -26.54 -8.12
C VAL A 90 -1.39 -26.64 -9.12
N ASP A 91 -1.56 -27.49 -10.12
CA ASP A 91 -0.56 -27.71 -11.18
C ASP A 91 -0.52 -26.55 -12.20
N GLU A 92 0.66 -26.39 -12.82
CA GLU A 92 0.85 -25.55 -14.00
C GLU A 92 -0.16 -25.86 -15.11
N GLY A 93 -0.51 -24.88 -15.91
CA GLY A 93 -1.45 -25.01 -17.03
C GLY A 93 -2.93 -25.05 -16.64
N THR A 94 -3.23 -25.05 -15.34
CA THR A 94 -4.60 -25.02 -14.82
C THR A 94 -5.21 -23.63 -14.98
N VAL A 95 -6.48 -23.58 -15.43
CA VAL A 95 -7.28 -22.34 -15.40
C VAL A 95 -8.03 -22.27 -14.07
N LEU A 96 -7.89 -21.14 -13.38
CA LEU A 96 -8.50 -20.93 -12.07
C LEU A 96 -9.91 -20.35 -12.22
N ASP A 97 -10.90 -21.21 -12.13
CA ASP A 97 -12.30 -20.81 -12.00
C ASP A 97 -12.63 -20.42 -10.54
N ARG A 98 -13.84 -19.90 -10.33
CA ARG A 98 -14.29 -19.46 -9.01
C ARG A 98 -14.29 -20.61 -7.98
N ARG A 99 -14.66 -21.80 -8.40
CA ARG A 99 -14.75 -22.97 -7.53
C ARG A 99 -13.36 -23.39 -7.04
N LYS A 100 -12.39 -23.50 -7.95
CA LYS A 100 -11.01 -23.82 -7.60
C LYS A 100 -10.38 -22.76 -6.69
N LEU A 101 -10.64 -21.46 -6.96
CA LEU A 101 -10.16 -20.39 -6.11
C LEU A 101 -10.74 -20.46 -4.69
N ASP A 102 -12.01 -20.82 -4.55
CA ASP A 102 -12.63 -21.00 -3.23
C ASP A 102 -12.10 -22.24 -2.50
N GLU A 103 -11.74 -23.31 -3.22
CA GLU A 103 -11.14 -24.54 -2.65
C GLU A 103 -9.72 -24.32 -2.10
N ILE A 104 -8.94 -23.41 -2.70
CA ILE A 104 -7.55 -23.11 -2.30
C ILE A 104 -7.41 -21.80 -1.54
N MET A 105 -8.53 -21.26 -1.06
CA MET A 105 -8.60 -19.94 -0.44
C MET A 105 -7.62 -19.79 0.71
N ASP A 106 -7.60 -20.76 1.62
CA ASP A 106 -6.76 -20.73 2.82
C ASP A 106 -5.26 -20.64 2.47
N VAL A 107 -4.85 -21.37 1.41
CA VAL A 107 -3.46 -21.33 0.94
C VAL A 107 -3.14 -20.00 0.25
N LEU A 108 -4.08 -19.47 -0.55
CA LEU A 108 -3.89 -18.17 -1.22
C LEU A 108 -3.83 -17.00 -0.22
N GLU A 109 -4.51 -17.09 0.90
CA GLU A 109 -4.54 -16.03 1.90
C GLU A 109 -3.30 -16.02 2.80
N THR A 110 -2.67 -17.18 3.00
CA THR A 110 -1.59 -17.31 3.99
C THR A 110 -0.24 -17.69 3.40
N ASN A 111 -0.20 -18.69 2.53
CA ASN A 111 1.05 -19.41 2.27
C ASN A 111 1.35 -19.67 0.78
N ALA A 112 0.60 -19.09 -0.15
CA ALA A 112 0.83 -19.36 -1.57
C ALA A 112 2.00 -18.54 -2.11
N ASN A 113 3.06 -19.21 -2.56
CA ASN A 113 4.18 -18.61 -3.29
C ASN A 113 4.67 -17.29 -2.66
N SER A 114 4.80 -17.29 -1.33
CA SER A 114 5.19 -16.11 -0.55
C SER A 114 6.70 -15.92 -0.59
N GLU A 115 7.12 -14.69 -0.84
CA GLU A 115 8.52 -14.27 -0.84
C GLU A 115 8.69 -13.04 0.05
N VAL A 116 9.77 -12.99 0.82
CA VAL A 116 10.10 -11.88 1.71
C VAL A 116 11.23 -11.07 1.08
N PHE A 117 11.01 -9.78 0.95
CA PHE A 117 12.00 -8.83 0.42
C PHE A 117 12.43 -7.85 1.51
N GLU A 118 13.73 -7.69 1.66
CA GLU A 118 14.31 -6.62 2.46
C GLU A 118 14.43 -5.35 1.62
N LEU A 119 13.87 -4.26 2.11
CA LEU A 119 13.89 -2.95 1.43
C LEU A 119 14.93 -2.04 2.08
N GLU A 120 16.21 -2.41 1.96
CA GLU A 120 17.30 -1.60 2.51
C GLU A 120 17.27 -0.16 1.99
N GLY A 121 17.41 0.80 2.91
CA GLY A 121 17.43 2.21 2.59
C GLY A 121 16.10 2.83 2.22
N SER A 122 15.00 2.07 2.21
CA SER A 122 13.66 2.57 1.90
C SER A 122 13.06 3.41 3.03
N VAL A 123 11.84 3.92 2.82
CA VAL A 123 11.07 4.68 3.83
C VAL A 123 10.66 3.80 5.01
N ILE A 124 10.47 2.51 4.78
CA ILE A 124 10.16 1.48 5.79
C ILE A 124 11.28 0.46 5.75
N ASP A 125 11.99 0.30 6.85
CA ASP A 125 13.09 -0.65 6.99
C ASP A 125 12.58 -2.04 7.49
N GLU A 126 11.30 -2.36 7.25
CA GLU A 126 10.69 -3.64 7.58
C GLU A 126 10.64 -4.54 6.35
N PRO A 127 10.85 -5.86 6.51
CA PRO A 127 10.73 -6.80 5.41
C PRO A 127 9.30 -6.79 4.85
N VAL A 128 9.19 -6.87 3.53
CA VAL A 128 7.91 -6.89 2.82
C VAL A 128 7.64 -8.28 2.32
N GLU A 129 6.56 -8.87 2.78
CA GLU A 129 6.06 -10.13 2.26
C GLU A 129 5.12 -9.85 1.08
N ILE A 130 5.39 -10.50 -0.05
CA ILE A 130 4.54 -10.47 -1.23
C ILE A 130 4.27 -11.89 -1.71
N GLN A 131 3.15 -12.06 -2.38
CA GLN A 131 2.81 -13.30 -3.07
C GLN A 131 2.89 -13.06 -4.58
N SER A 132 3.59 -13.93 -5.30
CA SER A 132 3.77 -13.79 -6.74
C SER A 132 3.50 -15.10 -7.48
N ILE A 133 2.77 -15.03 -8.60
CA ILE A 133 2.45 -16.18 -9.43
C ILE A 133 2.57 -15.79 -10.91
N LYS A 134 3.22 -16.65 -11.71
CA LYS A 134 3.27 -16.46 -13.16
C LYS A 134 2.02 -17.02 -13.81
N VAL A 135 1.46 -16.25 -14.74
CA VAL A 135 0.33 -16.62 -15.54
C VAL A 135 0.63 -16.40 -17.02
N TYR A 136 -0.03 -17.15 -17.88
CA TYR A 136 0.04 -16.91 -19.31
C TYR A 136 -0.74 -15.64 -19.69
N VAL A 137 -0.19 -14.85 -20.59
CA VAL A 137 -0.88 -13.66 -21.11
C VAL A 137 -2.09 -14.11 -21.93
N PRO A 138 -3.30 -13.60 -21.66
CA PRO A 138 -4.50 -13.98 -22.40
C PRO A 138 -4.37 -13.66 -23.90
N ASN A 139 -4.83 -14.57 -24.75
CA ASN A 139 -4.84 -14.42 -26.20
C ASN A 139 -3.46 -14.18 -26.87
N ASP A 140 -2.41 -14.61 -26.20
CA ASP A 140 -1.06 -14.50 -26.73
C ASP A 140 -0.66 -15.81 -27.43
N GLU A 141 -0.41 -15.75 -28.75
CA GLU A 141 -0.03 -16.92 -29.56
C GLU A 141 1.41 -17.38 -29.28
N GLU A 142 2.26 -16.50 -28.76
CA GLU A 142 3.65 -16.80 -28.42
C GLU A 142 3.79 -17.48 -27.05
N GLY A 143 2.71 -17.56 -26.26
CA GLY A 143 2.73 -18.16 -24.94
C GLY A 143 3.54 -17.37 -23.90
N ARG A 144 3.62 -16.05 -24.07
CA ARG A 144 4.29 -15.17 -23.09
C ARG A 144 3.64 -15.27 -21.72
N THR A 145 4.47 -15.12 -20.71
CA THR A 145 4.04 -15.15 -19.32
C THR A 145 4.25 -13.79 -18.67
N THR A 146 3.43 -13.49 -17.66
CA THR A 146 3.61 -12.30 -16.81
C THR A 146 3.44 -12.68 -15.36
N THR A 147 4.10 -11.94 -14.47
CA THR A 147 3.99 -12.15 -13.02
C THR A 147 2.83 -11.32 -12.48
N VAL A 148 1.95 -11.98 -11.75
CA VAL A 148 0.90 -11.36 -10.95
C VAL A 148 1.35 -11.33 -9.51
N ILE A 149 1.49 -10.13 -8.95
CA ILE A 149 1.87 -9.93 -7.56
C ILE A 149 0.63 -9.49 -6.77
N GLY A 150 0.33 -10.21 -5.70
CA GLY A 150 -0.72 -9.85 -4.74
C GLY A 150 -0.14 -9.16 -3.52
N ASN A 151 -0.97 -8.35 -2.83
CA ASN A 151 -0.64 -7.93 -1.49
C ASN A 151 -0.87 -9.10 -0.52
N ALA A 152 0.04 -9.31 0.41
CA ALA A 152 -0.26 -10.11 1.60
C ALA A 152 -1.44 -9.43 2.28
N LEU A 153 -2.53 -10.16 2.58
CA LEU A 153 -3.74 -9.57 3.16
C LEU A 153 -3.38 -8.86 4.46
N PRO A 154 -3.28 -7.53 4.47
CA PRO A 154 -3.05 -6.84 5.72
C PRO A 154 -4.29 -6.98 6.60
N ASP A 155 -4.07 -7.09 7.90
CA ASP A 155 -5.14 -7.12 8.89
C ASP A 155 -6.15 -6.01 8.61
N SER A 156 -7.43 -6.29 8.84
CA SER A 156 -8.52 -5.33 8.66
C SER A 156 -8.36 -4.06 9.52
N GLU A 157 -7.55 -4.11 10.56
CA GLU A 157 -7.21 -2.96 11.41
C GLU A 157 -6.16 -2.03 10.78
N VAL A 158 -5.40 -2.49 9.78
CA VAL A 158 -4.41 -1.68 9.07
C VAL A 158 -5.10 -0.63 8.20
N LYS A 159 -5.02 0.62 8.62
CA LYS A 159 -5.71 1.77 7.99
C LYS A 159 -4.86 2.54 6.99
N CYS A 160 -3.57 2.34 6.98
CA CYS A 160 -2.64 2.97 6.03
C CYS A 160 -2.30 2.03 4.87
N ILE A 161 -1.65 2.58 3.85
CA ILE A 161 -1.08 1.80 2.75
C ILE A 161 0.11 1.01 3.30
N THR A 162 0.30 -0.22 2.81
CA THR A 162 1.48 -1.03 3.08
C THR A 162 2.42 -1.02 1.87
N PRO A 163 3.72 -1.30 2.03
CA PRO A 163 4.63 -1.48 0.91
C PRO A 163 4.17 -2.57 -0.07
N ALA A 164 3.59 -3.65 0.43
CA ALA A 164 3.01 -4.72 -0.39
C ALA A 164 1.86 -4.21 -1.28
N ASP A 165 1.01 -3.29 -0.77
CA ASP A 165 -0.03 -2.66 -1.59
C ASP A 165 0.56 -1.86 -2.74
N ILE A 166 1.69 -1.16 -2.54
CA ILE A 166 2.35 -0.38 -3.58
C ILE A 166 2.89 -1.30 -4.67
N VAL A 167 3.62 -2.34 -4.30
CA VAL A 167 4.18 -3.32 -5.24
C VAL A 167 3.07 -4.03 -6.02
N ALA A 168 2.02 -4.48 -5.33
CA ALA A 168 0.87 -5.11 -5.96
C ALA A 168 0.10 -4.16 -6.90
N SER A 169 -0.01 -2.86 -6.56
CA SER A 169 -0.63 -1.85 -7.42
C SER A 169 0.17 -1.62 -8.70
N MET A 170 1.50 -1.55 -8.60
CA MET A 170 2.39 -1.45 -9.78
C MET A 170 2.26 -2.68 -10.67
N SER A 171 2.28 -3.88 -10.09
CA SER A 171 2.05 -5.12 -10.83
C SER A 171 0.66 -5.12 -11.50
N TYR A 172 -0.37 -4.65 -10.80
CA TYR A 172 -1.72 -4.54 -11.38
C TYR A 172 -1.73 -3.61 -12.61
N PHE A 173 -1.09 -2.45 -12.52
CA PHE A 173 -0.99 -1.50 -13.61
C PHE A 173 -0.30 -2.12 -14.84
N PHE A 174 0.84 -2.80 -14.67
CA PHE A 174 1.52 -3.47 -15.78
C PHE A 174 0.72 -4.65 -16.36
N ASN A 175 -0.01 -5.36 -15.50
CA ASN A 175 -0.85 -6.48 -15.95
C ASN A 175 -2.06 -6.01 -16.79
N LEU A 176 -2.58 -4.81 -16.55
CA LEU A 176 -3.61 -4.21 -17.42
C LEU A 176 -3.13 -4.06 -18.86
N LEU A 177 -1.85 -3.73 -19.06
CA LEU A 177 -1.26 -3.66 -20.41
C LEU A 177 -1.22 -5.01 -21.13
N ASN A 178 -1.21 -6.09 -20.36
CA ASN A 178 -1.25 -7.46 -20.86
C ASN A 178 -2.69 -8.04 -20.90
N GLY A 179 -3.72 -7.22 -20.70
CA GLY A 179 -5.11 -7.65 -20.71
C GLY A 179 -5.56 -8.42 -19.45
N ILE A 180 -4.77 -8.38 -18.38
CA ILE A 180 -5.10 -9.01 -17.09
C ILE A 180 -5.61 -7.95 -16.13
N GLY A 181 -6.86 -8.07 -15.69
CA GLY A 181 -7.53 -7.10 -14.84
C GLY A 181 -8.51 -6.22 -15.60
N TYR A 182 -9.03 -5.22 -14.93
CA TYR A 182 -10.01 -4.28 -15.48
C TYR A 182 -9.85 -2.90 -14.83
N THR A 183 -10.22 -1.86 -15.56
CA THR A 183 -10.29 -0.48 -15.06
C THR A 183 -11.65 -0.24 -14.40
N ASP A 184 -11.64 0.54 -13.32
CA ASP A 184 -12.87 0.93 -12.63
C ASP A 184 -13.42 2.24 -13.24
N ASP A 185 -14.74 2.34 -13.33
CA ASP A 185 -15.40 3.60 -13.67
C ASP A 185 -15.37 4.53 -12.45
N ILE A 186 -14.68 5.66 -12.57
CA ILE A 186 -14.51 6.64 -11.50
C ILE A 186 -15.84 7.29 -11.09
N ASP A 187 -16.80 7.41 -12.00
CA ASP A 187 -18.08 8.04 -11.76
C ASP A 187 -19.14 7.08 -11.20
N HIS A 188 -18.87 5.79 -11.24
CA HIS A 188 -19.77 4.80 -10.66
C HIS A 188 -19.89 4.99 -9.15
N LEU A 189 -21.12 5.08 -8.62
CA LEU A 189 -21.39 5.36 -7.21
C LEU A 189 -20.79 4.29 -6.25
N GLY A 190 -20.56 3.07 -6.72
CA GLY A 190 -19.80 2.06 -5.98
C GLY A 190 -18.33 2.43 -5.75
N ASN A 191 -17.76 3.33 -6.55
CA ASN A 191 -16.36 3.78 -6.46
C ASN A 191 -16.23 5.17 -5.81
N ARG A 192 -17.34 5.87 -5.61
CA ARG A 192 -17.39 7.17 -4.92
C ARG A 192 -17.96 7.01 -3.53
N ARG A 193 -17.11 7.19 -2.53
CA ARG A 193 -17.53 7.11 -1.13
C ARG A 193 -18.08 8.45 -0.65
N LEU A 194 -19.25 8.41 -0.04
CA LEU A 194 -19.80 9.56 0.70
C LEU A 194 -19.32 9.51 2.15
N ARG A 195 -18.84 10.64 2.65
CA ARG A 195 -18.46 10.78 4.05
C ARG A 195 -19.69 11.12 4.88
N SER A 196 -19.92 10.35 5.94
CA SER A 196 -20.98 10.63 6.90
C SER A 196 -20.66 11.85 7.78
N VAL A 197 -21.69 12.42 8.41
CA VAL A 197 -21.51 13.57 9.33
C VAL A 197 -20.55 13.23 10.48
N GLY A 198 -20.63 12.02 11.02
CA GLY A 198 -19.74 11.56 12.10
C GLY A 198 -18.27 11.58 11.66
N GLU A 199 -17.96 11.11 10.47
CA GLU A 199 -16.60 11.12 9.92
C GLU A 199 -16.09 12.55 9.68
N LEU A 200 -16.94 13.42 9.14
CA LEU A 200 -16.60 14.83 8.93
C LEU A 200 -16.29 15.54 10.25
N LEU A 201 -17.12 15.33 11.28
CA LEU A 201 -16.90 15.85 12.63
C LEU A 201 -15.61 15.30 13.24
N GLN A 202 -15.38 13.98 13.15
CA GLN A 202 -14.16 13.35 13.63
C GLN A 202 -12.91 13.98 13.02
N ASN A 203 -12.92 14.25 11.71
CA ASN A 203 -11.81 14.90 11.03
C ASN A 203 -11.55 16.33 11.54
N GLN A 204 -12.62 17.11 11.79
CA GLN A 204 -12.47 18.45 12.33
C GLN A 204 -11.94 18.43 13.77
N PHE A 205 -12.43 17.53 14.62
CA PHE A 205 -11.88 17.34 15.95
C PHE A 205 -10.41 16.92 15.93
N ARG A 206 -10.02 16.00 15.03
CA ARG A 206 -8.62 15.57 14.88
C ARG A 206 -7.72 16.75 14.53
N ILE A 207 -8.14 17.63 13.62
CA ILE A 207 -7.39 18.83 13.24
C ILE A 207 -7.26 19.78 14.44
N GLY A 208 -8.35 20.02 15.16
CA GLY A 208 -8.38 20.88 16.35
C GLY A 208 -7.46 20.34 17.46
N LEU A 209 -7.58 19.05 17.78
CA LEU A 209 -6.74 18.40 18.79
C LEU A 209 -5.25 18.41 18.42
N SER A 210 -4.89 18.21 17.15
CA SER A 210 -3.49 18.30 16.70
C SER A 210 -2.91 19.72 16.84
N ARG A 211 -3.72 20.75 16.60
CA ARG A 211 -3.33 22.14 16.84
C ARG A 211 -3.15 22.40 18.33
N MET A 212 -4.07 21.92 19.15
CA MET A 212 -3.97 22.04 20.61
C MET A 212 -2.73 21.33 21.15
N GLU A 213 -2.45 20.09 20.72
CA GLU A 213 -1.24 19.34 21.08
C GLU A 213 0.03 20.15 20.78
N ARG A 214 0.12 20.75 19.59
CA ARG A 214 1.27 21.56 19.21
C ARG A 214 1.46 22.74 20.16
N VAL A 215 0.39 23.48 20.44
CA VAL A 215 0.44 24.65 21.35
C VAL A 215 0.81 24.24 22.77
N VAL A 216 0.27 23.12 23.26
CA VAL A 216 0.64 22.56 24.57
C VAL A 216 2.12 22.23 24.61
N ARG A 217 2.63 21.55 23.59
CA ARG A 217 4.05 21.16 23.49
C ARG A 217 4.97 22.39 23.45
N GLU A 218 4.62 23.43 22.69
CA GLU A 218 5.35 24.69 22.64
C GLU A 218 5.35 25.39 24.01
N ARG A 219 4.22 25.46 24.70
CA ARG A 219 4.12 26.07 26.02
C ARG A 219 4.92 25.31 27.08
N MET A 220 4.87 23.98 27.06
CA MET A 220 5.65 23.13 27.97
C MET A 220 7.16 23.28 27.76
N SER A 221 7.62 23.61 26.55
CA SER A 221 9.05 23.80 26.27
C SER A 221 9.59 25.17 26.72
N ILE A 222 8.70 26.16 26.85
CA ILE A 222 9.08 27.55 27.16
C ILE A 222 8.88 27.88 28.64
N GLN A 223 7.88 27.31 29.29
CA GLN A 223 7.50 27.64 30.67
C GLN A 223 8.03 26.60 31.66
N ASP A 224 8.21 27.03 32.90
CA ASP A 224 8.63 26.17 34.00
C ASP A 224 7.51 25.20 34.35
N THR A 225 7.79 23.92 34.26
CA THR A 225 6.83 22.81 34.43
C THR A 225 6.22 22.74 35.84
N ASP A 226 6.94 23.32 36.84
CA ASP A 226 6.49 23.26 38.26
C ASP A 226 5.39 24.29 38.57
N SER A 227 5.22 25.31 37.70
CA SER A 227 4.25 26.41 37.93
C SER A 227 3.03 26.38 37.00
N ILE A 228 3.00 25.48 36.01
CA ILE A 228 1.96 25.43 34.98
C ILE A 228 0.70 24.73 35.49
N THR A 229 -0.45 25.37 35.28
CA THR A 229 -1.76 24.75 35.46
C THR A 229 -2.33 24.19 34.14
N PRO A 230 -3.15 23.12 34.18
CA PRO A 230 -3.78 22.57 32.95
C PRO A 230 -4.61 23.60 32.17
N GLN A 231 -5.23 24.57 32.85
CA GLN A 231 -6.01 25.64 32.23
C GLN A 231 -5.16 26.62 31.42
N GLN A 232 -3.89 26.81 31.80
CA GLN A 232 -2.94 27.67 31.06
C GLN A 232 -2.40 26.95 29.81
N LEU A 233 -2.32 25.62 29.85
CA LEU A 233 -1.87 24.81 28.73
C LEU A 233 -2.95 24.59 27.69
N LEU A 234 -4.18 24.30 28.14
CA LEU A 234 -5.29 23.94 27.28
C LEU A 234 -6.07 25.18 26.84
N SER A 235 -6.23 25.37 25.56
CA SER A 235 -7.09 26.40 24.97
C SER A 235 -8.11 25.75 24.05
N LEU A 236 -9.40 25.93 24.36
CA LEU A 236 -10.51 25.43 23.54
C LEU A 236 -10.70 26.20 22.23
N ILE A 237 -9.99 27.32 22.03
CA ILE A 237 -10.10 28.14 20.81
C ILE A 237 -9.60 27.38 19.56
N HIS A 238 -8.83 26.33 19.73
CA HIS A 238 -8.20 25.58 18.65
C HIS A 238 -8.95 24.28 18.27
N ILE A 239 -10.07 23.98 18.94
CA ILE A 239 -10.89 22.80 18.62
C ILE A 239 -11.95 23.10 17.56
#